data_80c447a81dfb2746dd38839dd9f41a22
#
_entry.id   80c447a81dfb2746dd38839dd9f41a22
#
_cell.length_a   1.000
_cell.length_b   1.000
_cell.length_c   1.000
_cell.angle_alpha   90.00
_cell.angle_beta   90.00
_cell.angle_gamma   90.00
#
_symmetry.space_group_name_H-M   'P 1'
#
loop_
_entity.id
_entity.type
_entity.pdbx_description
1 polymer ?
#
loop_
_entity_poly.entity_id
_entity_poly.type
_entity_poly.pdbx_seq_one_letter_code
_entity_poly.pdbx_strand_id
1 'polypeptide(L)'
;MRAPANRVSRKAVTLWLLEQVFWSVVLVGGSFFLARWIDADRWSWLPLWLVDGIWWLPVVVAVLVVPGAIVEPFWRYAVHRWEFSGDVVYARSGWISREWAFVPVSRIQTVDKTQGTLERTLGLATVEIRTASHAGSSTIKGLDYEVAAVLAEELARRAEELRDDAT
;
A
#
# COMPACT_ATOMS: atom_id res chain seq x y z
N MET A 1 -4.56 20.80 10.02
CA MET A 1 -3.83 19.75 10.79
C MET A 1 -2.39 19.70 10.33
N ARG A 2 -1.41 19.64 11.25
CA ARG A 2 0.02 19.51 10.91
C ARG A 2 0.27 18.14 10.29
N ALA A 3 1.17 18.07 9.30
CA ALA A 3 1.58 16.78 8.76
C ALA A 3 2.47 16.05 9.79
N PRO A 4 2.32 14.70 9.96
CA PRO A 4 3.18 13.93 10.83
C PRO A 4 4.66 14.08 10.44
N ALA A 5 5.55 14.03 11.44
CA ALA A 5 6.96 14.40 11.27
C ALA A 5 7.77 13.38 10.46
N ASN A 6 7.51 12.08 10.68
CA ASN A 6 8.35 11.02 10.12
C ASN A 6 7.84 10.57 8.75
N ARG A 7 8.77 10.30 7.84
CA ARG A 7 8.49 9.65 6.55
C ARG A 7 8.68 8.14 6.69
N VAL A 8 8.04 7.39 5.81
CA VAL A 8 8.35 5.97 5.61
C VAL A 8 9.73 5.81 4.95
N SER A 9 10.26 4.60 4.89
CA SER A 9 11.56 4.33 4.26
C SER A 9 11.56 4.68 2.77
N ARG A 10 12.69 5.19 2.25
CA ARG A 10 12.85 5.39 0.80
C ARG A 10 12.77 4.09 0.01
N LYS A 11 13.15 2.96 0.62
CA LYS A 11 13.04 1.65 0.00
C LYS A 11 11.59 1.23 -0.27
N ALA A 12 10.61 1.85 0.42
CA ALA A 12 9.19 1.62 0.16
C ALA A 12 8.79 2.03 -1.28
N VAL A 13 9.46 3.03 -1.88
CA VAL A 13 9.25 3.39 -3.28
C VAL A 13 9.61 2.23 -4.19
N THR A 14 10.73 1.55 -3.93
CA THR A 14 11.14 0.37 -4.71
C THR A 14 10.15 -0.78 -4.55
N LEU A 15 9.67 -1.03 -3.33
CA LEU A 15 8.63 -2.04 -3.07
C LEU A 15 7.38 -1.77 -3.92
N TRP A 16 6.85 -0.56 -3.84
CA TRP A 16 5.63 -0.18 -4.56
C TRP A 16 5.84 -0.14 -6.08
N LEU A 17 7.02 0.25 -6.56
CA LEU A 17 7.37 0.15 -7.98
C LEU A 17 7.36 -1.31 -8.46
N LEU A 18 7.95 -2.23 -7.70
CA LEU A 18 7.95 -3.66 -8.04
C LEU A 18 6.53 -4.22 -8.09
N GLU A 19 5.69 -3.87 -7.12
CA GLU A 19 4.28 -4.25 -7.11
C GLU A 19 3.53 -3.72 -8.35
N GLN A 20 3.73 -2.45 -8.69
CA GLN A 20 3.09 -1.81 -9.84
C GLN A 20 3.59 -2.37 -11.18
N VAL A 21 4.89 -2.61 -11.30
CA VAL A 21 5.47 -3.25 -12.50
C VAL A 21 4.90 -4.65 -12.67
N PHE A 22 4.82 -5.44 -11.60
CA PHE A 22 4.22 -6.77 -11.66
C PHE A 22 2.78 -6.72 -12.18
N TRP A 23 1.94 -5.88 -11.58
CA TRP A 23 0.54 -5.77 -12.01
C TRP A 23 0.39 -5.19 -13.43
N SER A 24 1.27 -4.25 -13.82
CA SER A 24 1.30 -3.71 -15.19
C SER A 24 1.64 -4.80 -16.21
N VAL A 25 2.63 -5.63 -15.92
CA VAL A 25 3.01 -6.77 -16.78
C VAL A 25 1.86 -7.78 -16.88
N VAL A 26 1.19 -8.08 -15.76
CA VAL A 26 0.04 -8.99 -15.75
C VAL A 26 -1.12 -8.43 -16.60
N LEU A 27 -1.45 -7.15 -16.45
CA LEU A 27 -2.56 -6.53 -17.17
C LEU A 27 -2.27 -6.37 -18.65
N VAL A 28 -1.09 -5.84 -19.01
CA VAL A 28 -0.70 -5.66 -20.42
C VAL A 28 -0.48 -7.01 -21.09
N GLY A 29 0.22 -7.93 -20.42
CA GLY A 29 0.43 -9.29 -20.93
C GLY A 29 -0.87 -10.07 -21.09
N GLY A 30 -1.75 -10.00 -20.08
CA GLY A 30 -3.08 -10.61 -20.13
C GLY A 30 -3.93 -10.05 -21.27
N SER A 31 -3.93 -8.73 -21.49
CA SER A 31 -4.64 -8.10 -22.60
C SER A 31 -4.05 -8.51 -23.96
N PHE A 32 -2.73 -8.68 -24.05
CA PHE A 32 -2.08 -9.20 -25.27
C PHE A 32 -2.49 -10.64 -25.58
N PHE A 33 -2.48 -11.53 -24.58
CA PHE A 33 -2.93 -12.91 -24.75
C PHE A 33 -4.41 -12.99 -25.10
N LEU A 34 -5.25 -12.14 -24.51
CA LEU A 34 -6.67 -12.05 -24.85
C LEU A 34 -6.87 -11.59 -26.30
N ALA A 35 -6.15 -10.55 -26.72
CA ALA A 35 -6.20 -10.08 -28.11
C ALA A 35 -5.76 -11.19 -29.09
N ARG A 36 -4.69 -11.90 -28.77
CA ARG A 36 -4.17 -13.03 -29.56
C ARG A 36 -5.18 -14.17 -29.66
N TRP A 37 -5.87 -14.49 -28.58
CA TRP A 37 -6.87 -15.53 -28.56
C TRP A 37 -8.10 -15.16 -29.41
N ILE A 38 -8.64 -13.95 -29.25
CA ILE A 38 -9.79 -13.46 -30.04
C ILE A 38 -9.45 -13.42 -31.53
N ASP A 39 -8.25 -12.95 -31.89
CA ASP A 39 -7.81 -12.90 -33.30
C ASP A 39 -7.64 -14.30 -33.89
N ALA A 40 -7.08 -15.27 -33.15
CA ALA A 40 -6.85 -16.63 -33.58
C ALA A 40 -8.15 -17.40 -33.85
N ASP A 41 -9.13 -17.29 -32.97
CA ASP A 41 -10.40 -18.01 -33.07
C ASP A 41 -11.44 -17.24 -33.92
N ARG A 42 -11.15 -15.99 -34.30
CA ARG A 42 -12.03 -15.10 -35.08
C ARG A 42 -13.52 -15.27 -34.73
N TRP A 43 -13.82 -15.07 -33.46
CA TRP A 43 -15.15 -15.33 -32.88
C TRP A 43 -16.28 -14.78 -33.78
N SER A 44 -17.03 -15.67 -34.42
CA SER A 44 -18.01 -15.36 -35.46
C SER A 44 -19.20 -14.48 -34.96
N TRP A 45 -19.41 -14.38 -33.65
CA TRP A 45 -20.43 -13.56 -33.05
C TRP A 45 -19.99 -12.11 -32.79
N LEU A 46 -18.68 -11.81 -32.93
CA LEU A 46 -18.15 -10.46 -32.77
C LEU A 46 -18.13 -9.73 -34.13
N PRO A 47 -18.43 -8.42 -34.12
CA PRO A 47 -18.28 -7.58 -35.31
C PRO A 47 -16.82 -7.57 -35.80
N LEU A 48 -16.61 -7.68 -37.10
CA LEU A 48 -15.25 -7.74 -37.70
C LEU A 48 -14.37 -6.54 -37.33
N TRP A 49 -14.96 -5.33 -37.28
CA TRP A 49 -14.22 -4.11 -36.90
C TRP A 49 -13.64 -4.20 -35.48
N LEU A 50 -14.30 -4.95 -34.60
CA LEU A 50 -13.84 -5.16 -33.23
C LEU A 50 -12.71 -6.19 -33.19
N VAL A 51 -12.80 -7.26 -33.96
CA VAL A 51 -11.74 -8.28 -34.09
C VAL A 51 -10.51 -7.66 -34.75
N ASP A 52 -10.67 -6.90 -35.82
CA ASP A 52 -9.57 -6.23 -36.49
C ASP A 52 -8.90 -5.16 -35.63
N GLY A 53 -9.68 -4.51 -34.75
CA GLY A 53 -9.18 -3.50 -33.80
C GLY A 53 -8.64 -4.05 -32.49
N ILE A 54 -8.75 -5.36 -32.22
CA ILE A 54 -8.44 -5.93 -30.89
C ILE A 54 -6.97 -5.72 -30.46
N TRP A 55 -6.06 -5.59 -31.42
CA TRP A 55 -4.65 -5.32 -31.16
C TRP A 55 -4.36 -3.95 -30.52
N TRP A 56 -5.33 -3.03 -30.55
CA TRP A 56 -5.25 -1.78 -29.78
C TRP A 56 -5.47 -1.99 -28.29
N LEU A 57 -6.08 -3.11 -27.87
CA LEU A 57 -6.38 -3.39 -26.48
C LEU A 57 -5.12 -3.34 -25.58
N PRO A 58 -4.03 -4.07 -25.86
CA PRO A 58 -2.83 -3.99 -25.02
C PRO A 58 -2.18 -2.61 -25.05
N VAL A 59 -2.29 -1.87 -26.16
CA VAL A 59 -1.77 -0.51 -26.26
C VAL A 59 -2.55 0.44 -25.35
N VAL A 60 -3.88 0.38 -25.39
CA VAL A 60 -4.75 1.20 -24.55
C VAL A 60 -4.53 0.86 -23.07
N VAL A 61 -4.47 -0.43 -22.73
CA VAL A 61 -4.17 -0.86 -21.34
C VAL A 61 -2.83 -0.33 -20.89
N ALA A 62 -1.79 -0.43 -21.72
CA ALA A 62 -0.46 0.10 -21.38
C ALA A 62 -0.47 1.61 -21.16
N VAL A 63 -1.12 2.37 -22.03
CA VAL A 63 -1.24 3.84 -21.93
C VAL A 63 -1.98 4.26 -20.66
N LEU A 64 -2.96 3.50 -20.21
CA LEU A 64 -3.74 3.81 -19.01
C LEU A 64 -3.00 3.40 -17.72
N VAL A 65 -2.31 2.26 -17.72
CA VAL A 65 -1.74 1.66 -16.51
C VAL A 65 -0.30 2.15 -16.22
N VAL A 66 0.54 2.21 -17.25
CA VAL A 66 1.98 2.49 -17.07
C VAL A 66 2.27 3.87 -16.45
N PRO A 67 1.61 4.97 -16.87
CA PRO A 67 1.86 6.27 -16.25
C PRO A 67 1.50 6.28 -14.75
N GLY A 68 0.36 5.67 -14.41
CA GLY A 68 -0.06 5.51 -13.01
C GLY A 68 0.94 4.70 -12.19
N ALA A 69 1.42 3.59 -12.75
CA ALA A 69 2.39 2.71 -12.11
C ALA A 69 3.74 3.42 -11.81
N ILE A 70 4.12 4.40 -12.61
CA ILE A 70 5.33 5.20 -12.38
C ILE A 70 5.06 6.29 -11.34
N VAL A 71 3.96 7.00 -11.44
CA VAL A 71 3.68 8.18 -10.61
C VAL A 71 3.27 7.82 -9.19
N GLU A 72 2.42 6.78 -9.02
CA GLU A 72 1.84 6.40 -7.73
C GLU A 72 2.87 6.15 -6.62
N PRO A 73 3.96 5.37 -6.81
CA PRO A 73 4.93 5.10 -5.74
C PRO A 73 5.59 6.36 -5.17
N PHE A 74 5.93 7.30 -6.03
CA PHE A 74 6.55 8.57 -5.61
C PHE A 74 5.55 9.46 -4.88
N TRP A 75 4.32 9.54 -5.40
CA TRP A 75 3.25 10.29 -4.75
C TRP A 75 2.91 9.69 -3.40
N ARG A 76 2.78 8.38 -3.33
CA ARG A 76 2.52 7.63 -2.11
C ARG A 76 3.60 7.89 -1.06
N TYR A 77 4.88 7.88 -1.46
CA TYR A 77 6.00 8.23 -0.58
C TYR A 77 5.92 9.67 -0.05
N ALA A 78 5.50 10.61 -0.86
CA ALA A 78 5.36 12.00 -0.45
C ALA A 78 4.23 12.20 0.57
N VAL A 79 3.16 11.39 0.47
CA VAL A 79 1.97 11.50 1.32
C VAL A 79 2.09 10.66 2.59
N HIS A 80 2.66 9.46 2.53
CA HIS A 80 2.76 8.54 3.66
C HIS A 80 3.69 9.10 4.73
N ARG A 81 3.12 9.41 5.88
CA ARG A 81 3.83 9.93 7.05
C ARG A 81 3.25 9.37 8.32
N TRP A 82 4.05 9.28 9.34
CA TRP A 82 3.64 8.83 10.65
C TRP A 82 4.33 9.61 11.77
N GLU A 83 3.75 9.62 12.94
CA GLU A 83 4.31 10.24 14.13
C GLU A 83 3.73 9.53 15.34
N PHE A 84 4.59 9.21 16.29
CA PHE A 84 4.18 8.80 17.61
C PHE A 84 4.55 9.94 18.56
N SER A 85 3.59 10.56 19.20
CA SER A 85 3.79 11.70 20.08
C SER A 85 2.84 11.64 21.27
N GLY A 86 3.42 11.60 22.45
CA GLY A 86 2.66 11.41 23.68
C GLY A 86 1.94 10.05 23.68
N ASP A 87 0.63 10.07 23.80
CA ASP A 87 -0.22 8.88 23.86
C ASP A 87 -1.07 8.69 22.60
N VAL A 88 -0.62 9.24 21.48
CA VAL A 88 -1.36 9.16 20.19
C VAL A 88 -0.42 8.82 19.05
N VAL A 89 -0.85 7.87 18.21
CA VAL A 89 -0.24 7.57 16.91
C VAL A 89 -0.97 8.34 15.83
N TYR A 90 -0.22 9.11 15.07
CA TYR A 90 -0.70 9.83 13.89
C TYR A 90 -0.18 9.13 12.65
N ALA A 91 -1.06 8.71 11.78
CA ALA A 91 -0.67 8.18 10.48
C ALA A 91 -1.42 8.91 9.37
N ARG A 92 -0.72 9.23 8.30
CA ARG A 92 -1.30 9.78 7.09
C ARG A 92 -0.94 8.89 5.92
N SER A 93 -1.95 8.42 5.22
CA SER A 93 -1.84 7.57 4.06
C SER A 93 -2.74 8.06 2.92
N GLY A 94 -2.69 7.37 1.80
CA GLY A 94 -3.56 7.60 0.66
C GLY A 94 -2.81 7.98 -0.61
N TRP A 95 -3.56 8.02 -1.69
CA TRP A 95 -3.09 8.44 -3.02
C TRP A 95 -3.94 9.60 -3.56
N ILE A 96 -5.13 9.35 -4.05
CA ILE A 96 -6.09 10.37 -4.50
C ILE A 96 -6.80 10.98 -3.29
N SER A 97 -7.29 10.15 -2.37
CA SER A 97 -7.81 10.56 -1.08
C SER A 97 -6.71 10.53 -0.02
N ARG A 98 -6.75 11.46 0.93
CA ARG A 98 -5.85 11.48 2.07
C ARG A 98 -6.61 11.01 3.29
N GLU A 99 -6.09 9.97 3.91
CA GLU A 99 -6.64 9.42 5.14
C GLU A 99 -5.73 9.81 6.32
N TRP A 100 -6.35 10.26 7.37
CA TRP A 100 -5.70 10.62 8.62
C TRP A 100 -6.20 9.68 9.70
N ALA A 101 -5.32 8.87 10.24
CA ALA A 101 -5.62 8.02 11.38
C ALA A 101 -5.04 8.65 12.66
N PHE A 102 -5.87 8.73 13.69
CA PHE A 102 -5.52 9.17 15.02
C PHE A 102 -5.86 8.05 15.98
N VAL A 103 -4.85 7.34 16.45
CA VAL A 103 -5.04 6.18 17.30
C VAL A 103 -4.53 6.51 18.71
N PRO A 104 -5.42 6.75 19.69
CA PRO A 104 -5.02 6.87 21.09
C PRO A 104 -4.43 5.54 21.57
N VAL A 105 -3.26 5.57 22.21
CA VAL A 105 -2.56 4.37 22.69
C VAL A 105 -3.40 3.60 23.70
N SER A 106 -4.18 4.29 24.53
CA SER A 106 -5.12 3.68 25.48
C SER A 106 -6.22 2.81 24.85
N ARG A 107 -6.46 2.96 23.53
CA ARG A 107 -7.44 2.15 22.78
C ARG A 107 -6.81 1.01 21.99
N ILE A 108 -5.50 0.89 22.00
CA ILE A 108 -4.79 -0.17 21.29
C ILE A 108 -5.05 -1.51 21.99
N GLN A 109 -5.45 -2.50 21.22
CA GLN A 109 -5.61 -3.89 21.68
C GLN A 109 -4.41 -4.75 21.32
N THR A 110 -3.97 -4.66 20.08
CA THR A 110 -2.79 -5.38 19.60
C THR A 110 -1.95 -4.50 18.67
N VAL A 111 -0.65 -4.72 18.73
CA VAL A 111 0.33 -4.16 17.78
C VAL A 111 1.07 -5.31 17.15
N ASP A 112 0.88 -5.49 15.85
CA ASP A 112 1.50 -6.56 15.11
C ASP A 112 2.54 -5.99 14.12
N LYS A 113 3.73 -6.57 14.11
CA LYS A 113 4.73 -6.31 13.08
C LYS A 113 4.69 -7.43 12.05
N THR A 114 4.34 -7.11 10.82
CA THR A 114 4.27 -8.05 9.72
C THR A 114 5.34 -7.76 8.67
N GLN A 115 5.75 -8.78 7.94
CA GLN A 115 6.76 -8.65 6.89
C GLN A 115 6.44 -9.60 5.74
N GLY A 116 6.03 -9.05 4.61
CA GLY A 116 5.84 -9.80 3.37
C GLY A 116 7.17 -10.22 2.72
N THR A 117 7.11 -11.10 1.73
CA THR A 117 8.31 -11.64 1.05
C THR A 117 9.17 -10.53 0.43
N LEU A 118 8.56 -9.58 -0.29
CA LEU A 118 9.27 -8.46 -0.90
C LEU A 118 9.76 -7.46 0.16
N GLU A 119 8.98 -7.21 1.22
CA GLU A 119 9.42 -6.38 2.34
C GLU A 119 10.66 -6.95 3.00
N ARG A 120 10.71 -8.28 3.18
CA ARG A 120 11.84 -8.98 3.78
C ARG A 120 13.12 -8.79 2.96
N THR A 121 13.05 -8.92 1.63
CA THR A 121 14.21 -8.74 0.76
C THR A 121 14.73 -7.31 0.76
N LEU A 122 13.85 -6.32 0.98
CA LEU A 122 14.19 -4.90 1.02
C LEU A 122 14.52 -4.40 2.44
N GLY A 123 14.38 -5.27 3.47
CA GLY A 123 14.57 -4.88 4.87
C GLY A 123 13.49 -3.93 5.37
N LEU A 124 12.27 -4.07 4.86
CA LEU A 124 11.08 -3.31 5.25
C LEU A 124 10.16 -4.14 6.13
N ALA A 125 9.27 -3.47 6.84
CA ALA A 125 8.18 -4.09 7.59
C ALA A 125 6.97 -3.16 7.67
N THR A 126 5.83 -3.73 8.03
CA THR A 126 4.57 -3.06 8.26
C THR A 126 4.18 -3.20 9.73
N VAL A 127 3.72 -2.11 10.35
CA VAL A 127 3.15 -2.11 11.71
C VAL A 127 1.63 -1.97 11.59
N GLU A 128 0.91 -2.95 12.13
CA GLU A 128 -0.55 -2.96 12.21
C GLU A 128 -0.98 -2.66 13.65
N ILE A 129 -1.77 -1.62 13.81
CA ILE A 129 -2.31 -1.20 15.11
C ILE A 129 -3.79 -1.50 15.08
N ARG A 130 -4.24 -2.38 15.96
CA ARG A 130 -5.65 -2.78 16.06
C ARG A 130 -6.27 -2.24 17.34
N THR A 131 -7.48 -1.72 17.18
CA THR A 131 -8.32 -1.27 18.28
C THR A 131 -9.63 -2.05 18.29
N ALA A 132 -10.46 -1.89 19.31
CA ALA A 132 -11.77 -2.53 19.41
C ALA A 132 -12.72 -2.18 18.25
N SER A 133 -12.46 -1.09 17.54
CA SER A 133 -13.23 -0.66 16.36
C SER A 133 -12.35 -0.72 15.11
N HIS A 134 -12.85 -1.33 14.04
CA HIS A 134 -12.15 -1.31 12.74
C HIS A 134 -11.84 0.11 12.26
N ALA A 135 -12.73 1.07 12.50
CA ALA A 135 -12.54 2.47 12.14
C ALA A 135 -11.39 3.15 12.92
N GLY A 136 -10.99 2.61 14.08
CA GLY A 136 -9.87 3.10 14.88
C GLY A 136 -8.55 2.40 14.60
N SER A 137 -8.54 1.33 13.82
CA SER A 137 -7.33 0.57 13.48
C SER A 137 -6.52 1.30 12.39
N SER A 138 -5.20 1.16 12.41
CA SER A 138 -4.30 1.83 11.46
C SER A 138 -3.16 0.91 11.06
N THR A 139 -2.65 1.09 9.83
CA THR A 139 -1.53 0.33 9.30
C THR A 139 -0.48 1.30 8.76
N ILE A 140 0.76 1.15 9.23
CA ILE A 140 1.91 1.95 8.78
C ILE A 140 2.80 1.04 7.95
N LYS A 141 2.74 1.19 6.62
CA LYS A 141 3.48 0.38 5.65
C LYS A 141 4.80 1.03 5.26
N GLY A 142 5.80 0.18 4.91
CA GLY A 142 7.04 0.65 4.31
C GLY A 142 8.01 1.30 5.31
N LEU A 143 8.01 0.85 6.55
CA LEU A 143 9.01 1.22 7.54
C LEU A 143 10.27 0.37 7.34
N ASP A 144 11.45 0.92 7.69
CA ASP A 144 12.63 0.08 7.86
C ASP A 144 12.39 -0.91 9.01
N TYR A 145 12.86 -2.14 8.86
CA TYR A 145 12.58 -3.24 9.79
C TYR A 145 12.87 -2.89 11.25
N GLU A 146 14.02 -2.25 11.51
CA GLU A 146 14.43 -1.83 12.85
C GLU A 146 13.51 -0.75 13.42
N VAL A 147 13.11 0.22 12.58
CA VAL A 147 12.18 1.28 12.98
C VAL A 147 10.82 0.69 13.31
N ALA A 148 10.35 -0.27 12.52
CA ALA A 148 9.09 -0.97 12.78
C ALA A 148 9.13 -1.80 14.07
N ALA A 149 10.28 -2.44 14.38
CA ALA A 149 10.46 -3.20 15.59
C ALA A 149 10.38 -2.30 16.83
N VAL A 150 11.19 -1.23 16.86
CA VAL A 150 11.20 -0.27 17.96
C VAL A 150 9.85 0.38 18.17
N LEU A 151 9.18 0.78 17.07
CA LEU A 151 7.86 1.38 17.14
C LEU A 151 6.82 0.41 17.73
N ALA A 152 6.81 -0.85 17.27
CA ALA A 152 5.86 -1.84 17.75
C ALA A 152 6.06 -2.16 19.24
N GLU A 153 7.31 -2.32 19.69
CA GLU A 153 7.66 -2.56 21.09
C GLU A 153 7.26 -1.38 21.98
N GLU A 154 7.55 -0.15 21.55
CA GLU A 154 7.23 1.05 22.31
C GLU A 154 5.72 1.25 22.44
N LEU A 155 4.96 1.02 21.35
CA LEU A 155 3.50 1.10 21.37
C LEU A 155 2.88 0.05 22.29
N ALA A 156 3.39 -1.20 22.23
CA ALA A 156 2.90 -2.27 23.09
C ALA A 156 3.17 -1.96 24.57
N ARG A 157 4.40 -1.57 24.91
CA ARG A 157 4.79 -1.18 26.24
C ARG A 157 3.91 -0.03 26.79
N ARG A 158 3.72 1.01 25.98
CA ARG A 158 2.93 2.18 26.41
C ARG A 158 1.44 1.85 26.57
N ALA A 159 0.91 0.95 25.73
CA ALA A 159 -0.47 0.48 25.85
C ALA A 159 -0.70 -0.33 27.14
N GLU A 160 0.28 -1.12 27.59
CA GLU A 160 0.24 -1.84 28.85
C GLU A 160 0.27 -0.88 30.05
N GLU A 161 1.22 0.06 30.06
CA GLU A 161 1.33 1.07 31.12
C GLU A 161 0.00 1.83 31.33
N LEU A 162 -0.60 2.33 30.25
CA LEU A 162 -1.87 3.07 30.32
C LEU A 162 -3.05 2.18 30.73
N ARG A 163 -2.96 0.86 30.55
CA ARG A 163 -3.99 -0.08 31.00
C ARG A 163 -3.87 -0.35 32.50
N ASP A 164 -2.64 -0.46 33.01
CA ASP A 164 -2.37 -0.69 34.42
C ASP A 164 -2.72 0.54 35.25
N ASP A 165 -2.45 1.75 34.74
CA ASP A 165 -2.79 3.00 35.40
C ASP A 165 -4.32 3.25 35.49
N ALA A 166 -5.12 2.54 34.68
CA ALA A 166 -6.58 2.69 34.65
C ALA A 166 -7.33 1.68 35.56
N THR A 167 -6.61 0.78 36.24
CA THR A 167 -7.16 -0.25 37.15
C THR A 167 -6.94 0.11 38.60
#